data_0b1b385af6ed6db2f8a35a6746192c73
#
_entry.id   0b1b385af6ed6db2f8a35a6746192c73
#
_cell.length_a   1.000
_cell.length_b   1.000
_cell.length_c   1.000
_cell.angle_alpha   90.00
_cell.angle_beta   90.00
_cell.angle_gamma   90.00
#
_symmetry.space_group_name_H-M   'P 1'
#
loop_
_entity.id
_entity.type
_entity.pdbx_description
1 polymer ?
#
loop_
_entity_poly.entity_id
_entity_poly.type
_entity_poly.pdbx_seq_one_letter_code
_entity_poly.pdbx_strand_id
1 'polypeptide(L)'
;YSVKPGQTFKKPAGSLTVTQIINATITKLGKADLPKALNISEKMPKDIVDNTPTKYNPETEALDYWESLEGMRVEVTKPKVTGPQYKGDIYVLPGDYKGQKLNNIGGVNLRPGVQNTEVLPITVGNKFVAKAKDYFNENITGVVTYKNKTYKIDPIDPNALKGLLQDGGLKREVSKIYPSEDKLTIASYNIENFSANNKGHDETPEEKVDKIANSFIKEVHSPDIITLIEVQDNNGGVNDGTVDGVKSGEKLAQRIKSLGGPDYKYTEIAPVDGKDGGKPGANIRVAYLYNPKRVTLIGKEKGGSEEAARFVNGHLEKNPARIDPKSVHFEKVRKSLAAEFEFKGERIVVIANHLKSKLGDD
;
A
#
# COMPACT_ATOMS: atom_id res chain seq x y z
N TYR A 1 20.04 19.09 -7.70
CA TYR A 1 21.14 18.11 -7.71
C TYR A 1 22.41 18.83 -8.19
N SER A 2 23.44 18.90 -7.34
CA SER A 2 24.75 19.34 -7.77
C SER A 2 25.51 18.13 -8.35
N VAL A 3 25.79 18.17 -9.63
CA VAL A 3 26.72 17.22 -10.27
C VAL A 3 28.12 17.73 -10.01
N LYS A 4 28.99 16.94 -9.39
CA LYS A 4 30.39 17.31 -9.21
C LYS A 4 31.08 17.46 -10.60
N PRO A 5 32.00 18.40 -10.79
CA PRO A 5 32.74 18.51 -12.04
C PRO A 5 33.33 17.16 -12.45
N GLY A 6 33.09 16.73 -13.71
CA GLY A 6 33.55 15.45 -14.25
C GLY A 6 32.63 14.25 -14.07
N GLN A 7 31.47 14.40 -13.39
CA GLN A 7 30.46 13.35 -13.36
C GLN A 7 29.40 13.58 -14.44
N THR A 8 29.16 12.55 -15.27
CA THR A 8 28.02 12.53 -16.19
C THR A 8 26.78 12.04 -15.44
N PHE A 9 25.74 12.86 -15.41
CA PHE A 9 24.44 12.45 -14.90
C PHE A 9 23.81 11.44 -15.86
N LYS A 10 23.66 10.19 -15.43
CA LYS A 10 22.84 9.22 -16.17
C LYS A 10 21.37 9.51 -15.89
N LYS A 11 20.68 10.05 -16.88
CA LYS A 11 19.24 10.24 -16.85
C LYS A 11 18.55 8.88 -16.66
N PRO A 12 17.72 8.67 -15.63
CA PRO A 12 16.95 7.43 -15.51
C PRO A 12 16.05 7.24 -16.74
N ALA A 13 15.92 6.02 -17.24
CA ALA A 13 15.05 5.73 -18.37
C ALA A 13 13.62 6.25 -18.10
N GLY A 14 13.00 6.89 -19.09
CA GLY A 14 11.66 7.47 -18.99
C GLY A 14 11.55 8.75 -18.14
N SER A 15 12.67 9.40 -17.78
CA SER A 15 12.62 10.71 -17.11
C SER A 15 12.65 11.85 -18.14
N LEU A 16 11.91 12.92 -17.87
CA LEU A 16 12.03 14.18 -18.58
C LEU A 16 13.30 14.93 -18.15
N THR A 17 13.65 15.98 -18.86
CA THR A 17 14.74 16.89 -18.47
C THR A 17 14.24 17.86 -17.40
N VAL A 18 15.16 18.42 -16.63
CA VAL A 18 14.89 19.48 -15.65
C VAL A 18 15.61 20.73 -16.12
N THR A 19 14.90 21.85 -16.22
CA THR A 19 15.52 23.14 -16.50
C THR A 19 16.23 23.69 -15.27
N GLN A 20 17.53 23.91 -15.34
CA GLN A 20 18.35 24.36 -14.23
C GLN A 20 19.31 25.47 -14.63
N ILE A 21 19.46 26.46 -13.77
CA ILE A 21 20.53 27.46 -13.87
C ILE A 21 21.75 26.88 -13.18
N ILE A 22 22.83 26.62 -13.90
CA ILE A 22 24.08 26.08 -13.36
C ILE A 22 25.19 27.13 -13.42
N ASN A 23 26.16 27.04 -12.50
CA ASN A 23 27.30 27.98 -12.41
C ASN A 23 26.89 29.45 -12.34
N ALA A 24 25.75 29.75 -11.71
CA ALA A 24 25.24 31.10 -11.61
C ALA A 24 26.07 31.96 -10.63
N THR A 25 26.36 33.19 -11.04
CA THR A 25 26.80 34.23 -10.10
C THR A 25 25.56 34.99 -9.62
N ILE A 26 25.33 35.00 -8.32
CA ILE A 26 24.17 35.64 -7.71
C ILE A 26 24.60 36.99 -7.13
N THR A 27 24.00 38.08 -7.63
CA THR A 27 24.20 39.42 -7.07
C THR A 27 22.88 39.88 -6.42
N LYS A 28 22.94 40.19 -5.12
CA LYS A 28 21.79 40.71 -4.37
C LYS A 28 21.57 42.20 -4.72
N LEU A 29 20.48 42.49 -5.42
CA LEU A 29 20.14 43.87 -5.83
C LEU A 29 19.23 44.57 -4.82
N GLY A 30 18.52 43.85 -3.96
CA GLY A 30 17.58 44.43 -3.00
C GLY A 30 16.40 43.52 -2.70
N LYS A 31 15.33 44.10 -2.17
CA LYS A 31 14.03 43.43 -1.97
C LYS A 31 13.11 43.83 -3.13
N ALA A 32 12.33 42.86 -3.60
CA ALA A 32 11.27 43.07 -4.58
C ALA A 32 10.06 42.19 -4.20
N ASP A 33 8.89 42.56 -4.69
CA ASP A 33 7.70 41.71 -4.55
C ASP A 33 7.84 40.44 -5.38
N LEU A 34 7.35 39.35 -4.86
CA LEU A 34 7.30 38.09 -5.61
C LEU A 34 6.27 38.20 -6.75
N PRO A 35 6.52 37.56 -7.89
CA PRO A 35 5.53 37.47 -8.95
C PRO A 35 4.19 36.92 -8.41
N LYS A 36 3.07 37.43 -8.93
CA LYS A 36 1.75 36.90 -8.61
C LYS A 36 1.70 35.39 -8.94
N ALA A 37 1.23 34.58 -8.00
CA ALA A 37 1.06 33.15 -8.26
C ALA A 37 -0.01 32.92 -9.33
N LEU A 38 0.26 32.02 -10.27
CA LEU A 38 -0.73 31.56 -11.23
C LEU A 38 -1.66 30.58 -10.56
N ASN A 39 -2.96 30.85 -10.56
CA ASN A 39 -3.94 29.87 -10.09
C ASN A 39 -4.12 28.77 -11.13
N ILE A 40 -3.83 27.52 -10.75
CA ILE A 40 -3.89 26.35 -11.63
C ILE A 40 -5.10 25.46 -11.33
N SER A 41 -6.02 25.91 -10.49
CA SER A 41 -7.15 25.09 -10.01
C SER A 41 -8.19 24.77 -11.09
N GLU A 42 -8.32 25.57 -12.12
CA GLU A 42 -9.43 25.48 -13.08
C GLU A 42 -9.01 25.01 -14.49
N LYS A 43 -7.74 24.95 -14.81
CA LYS A 43 -7.25 24.83 -16.19
C LYS A 43 -6.39 23.60 -16.49
N MET A 44 -6.52 22.53 -15.72
CA MET A 44 -5.75 21.33 -16.00
C MET A 44 -6.27 20.64 -17.28
N PRO A 45 -5.42 20.37 -18.28
CA PRO A 45 -5.78 19.59 -19.45
C PRO A 45 -6.29 18.20 -19.06
N LYS A 46 -7.22 17.64 -19.83
CA LYS A 46 -7.88 16.36 -19.50
C LYS A 46 -7.01 15.14 -19.81
N ASP A 47 -6.18 15.25 -20.83
CA ASP A 47 -5.32 14.17 -21.29
C ASP A 47 -3.89 14.36 -20.76
N ILE A 48 -3.21 13.29 -20.35
CA ILE A 48 -1.80 13.36 -19.91
C ILE A 48 -0.92 13.66 -21.11
N VAL A 49 -1.08 12.87 -22.19
CA VAL A 49 -0.46 13.05 -23.49
C VAL A 49 -1.47 12.68 -24.56
N ASP A 50 -1.39 13.33 -25.70
CA ASP A 50 -2.10 12.88 -26.89
C ASP A 50 -1.27 11.85 -27.66
N ASN A 51 -1.82 11.32 -28.75
CA ASN A 51 -1.11 10.36 -29.60
C ASN A 51 -0.17 11.03 -30.61
N THR A 52 0.13 12.33 -30.46
CA THR A 52 0.96 13.13 -31.38
C THR A 52 2.23 13.62 -30.66
N PRO A 53 3.22 12.76 -30.35
CA PRO A 53 4.34 13.09 -29.46
C PRO A 53 5.33 14.14 -30.02
N THR A 54 5.05 14.74 -31.13
CA THR A 54 5.94 15.68 -31.83
C THR A 54 5.51 17.15 -31.72
N LYS A 55 4.34 17.44 -31.13
CA LYS A 55 3.82 18.79 -31.04
C LYS A 55 3.57 19.19 -29.58
N TYR A 56 4.35 20.13 -29.09
CA TYR A 56 4.15 20.75 -27.78
C TYR A 56 2.79 21.46 -27.71
N ASN A 57 1.91 21.07 -26.78
CA ASN A 57 0.56 21.58 -26.67
C ASN A 57 0.05 21.68 -25.22
N PRO A 58 0.48 22.68 -24.45
CA PRO A 58 0.12 22.83 -23.04
C PRO A 58 -1.38 23.14 -22.80
N GLU A 59 -2.15 23.40 -23.84
CA GLU A 59 -3.59 23.66 -23.69
C GLU A 59 -4.41 22.38 -23.60
N THR A 60 -3.94 21.29 -24.22
CA THR A 60 -4.66 19.99 -24.27
C THR A 60 -3.97 18.88 -23.54
N GLU A 61 -2.64 18.95 -23.33
CA GLU A 61 -1.83 17.93 -22.71
C GLU A 61 -1.30 18.37 -21.34
N ALA A 62 -1.62 17.58 -20.30
CA ALA A 62 -1.23 17.92 -18.94
C ALA A 62 0.28 17.85 -18.72
N LEU A 63 0.99 16.98 -19.44
CA LEU A 63 2.45 16.87 -19.33
C LEU A 63 3.11 18.16 -19.86
N ASP A 64 2.70 18.63 -21.03
CA ASP A 64 3.18 19.88 -21.62
C ASP A 64 2.77 21.10 -20.80
N TYR A 65 1.57 21.06 -20.21
CA TYR A 65 1.12 22.09 -19.30
C TYR A 65 2.03 22.22 -18.09
N TRP A 66 2.37 21.09 -17.44
CA TRP A 66 3.29 21.08 -16.32
C TRP A 66 4.70 21.55 -16.70
N GLU A 67 5.20 21.13 -17.87
CA GLU A 67 6.48 21.60 -18.41
C GLU A 67 6.48 23.13 -18.59
N SER A 68 5.37 23.69 -19.07
CA SER A 68 5.22 25.16 -19.25
C SER A 68 5.27 25.94 -17.93
N LEU A 69 5.00 25.25 -16.82
CA LEU A 69 4.97 25.84 -15.48
C LEU A 69 6.23 25.57 -14.67
N GLU A 70 7.19 24.79 -15.18
CA GLU A 70 8.42 24.46 -14.45
C GLU A 70 9.15 25.71 -13.97
N GLY A 71 9.44 25.79 -12.66
CA GLY A 71 10.04 26.97 -12.03
C GLY A 71 9.09 28.12 -11.75
N MET A 72 7.83 28.05 -12.18
CA MET A 72 6.85 29.11 -11.94
C MET A 72 6.19 28.99 -10.57
N ARG A 73 5.84 30.14 -10.01
CA ARG A 73 5.06 30.26 -8.78
C ARG A 73 3.57 30.06 -9.10
N VAL A 74 2.98 29.01 -8.49
CA VAL A 74 1.58 28.62 -8.70
C VAL A 74 0.81 28.60 -7.39
N GLU A 75 -0.51 28.62 -7.51
CA GLU A 75 -1.44 28.55 -6.39
C GLU A 75 -2.54 27.55 -6.67
N VAL A 76 -2.88 26.74 -5.65
CA VAL A 76 -4.02 25.82 -5.64
C VAL A 76 -5.04 26.28 -4.63
N THR A 77 -6.29 26.46 -5.06
CA THR A 77 -7.38 26.96 -4.24
C THR A 77 -7.85 25.91 -3.24
N LYS A 78 -7.70 26.18 -1.93
CA LYS A 78 -8.25 25.41 -0.81
C LYS A 78 -8.32 23.89 -1.05
N PRO A 79 -7.19 23.24 -1.33
CA PRO A 79 -7.18 21.88 -1.84
C PRO A 79 -7.69 20.86 -0.84
N LYS A 80 -8.27 19.78 -1.37
CA LYS A 80 -8.75 18.61 -0.62
C LYS A 80 -7.83 17.43 -0.85
N VAL A 81 -7.40 16.79 0.22
CA VAL A 81 -6.52 15.62 0.16
C VAL A 81 -7.31 14.39 -0.29
N THR A 82 -6.80 13.67 -1.29
CA THR A 82 -7.48 12.54 -1.93
C THR A 82 -7.02 11.17 -1.41
N GLY A 83 -5.96 11.13 -0.61
CA GLY A 83 -5.38 9.90 -0.06
C GLY A 83 -4.32 10.18 1.01
N PRO A 84 -3.72 9.15 1.60
CA PRO A 84 -2.64 9.34 2.55
C PRO A 84 -1.39 9.92 1.87
N GLN A 85 -0.50 10.51 2.68
CA GLN A 85 0.84 10.89 2.23
C GLN A 85 1.59 9.64 1.72
N TYR A 86 2.28 9.78 0.59
CA TYR A 86 3.09 8.72 0.00
C TYR A 86 4.44 9.29 -0.46
N LYS A 87 5.54 8.74 0.04
CA LYS A 87 6.93 9.12 -0.30
C LYS A 87 7.21 10.63 -0.21
N GLY A 88 6.58 11.32 0.74
CA GLY A 88 6.77 12.74 0.97
C GLY A 88 5.85 13.66 0.20
N ASP A 89 4.92 13.13 -0.59
CA ASP A 89 3.93 13.90 -1.34
C ASP A 89 2.51 13.60 -0.84
N ILE A 90 1.63 14.59 -0.93
CA ILE A 90 0.18 14.43 -0.85
C ILE A 90 -0.42 14.71 -2.23
N TYR A 91 -1.54 14.07 -2.52
CA TYR A 91 -2.28 14.26 -3.75
C TYR A 91 -3.59 14.97 -3.42
N VAL A 92 -3.85 16.09 -4.09
CA VAL A 92 -4.97 16.96 -3.77
C VAL A 92 -5.83 17.25 -4.99
N LEU A 93 -7.11 17.50 -4.75
CA LEU A 93 -8.03 18.09 -5.72
C LEU A 93 -8.29 19.53 -5.31
N PRO A 94 -8.20 20.53 -6.24
CA PRO A 94 -8.56 21.91 -5.93
C PRO A 94 -9.96 22.02 -5.35
N GLY A 95 -10.14 22.88 -4.34
CA GLY A 95 -11.41 22.97 -3.59
C GLY A 95 -12.58 23.48 -4.41
N ASP A 96 -12.30 24.28 -5.43
CA ASP A 96 -13.25 24.88 -6.38
C ASP A 96 -13.40 24.09 -7.68
N TYR A 97 -12.73 22.95 -7.82
CA TYR A 97 -12.81 22.13 -9.02
C TYR A 97 -14.24 21.64 -9.27
N LYS A 98 -14.77 21.96 -10.44
CA LYS A 98 -16.17 21.68 -10.82
C LYS A 98 -16.37 20.37 -11.56
N GLY A 99 -15.29 19.65 -11.86
CA GLY A 99 -15.31 18.38 -12.59
C GLY A 99 -15.72 17.19 -11.74
N GLN A 100 -14.83 16.20 -11.63
CA GLN A 100 -15.08 14.98 -10.86
C GLN A 100 -15.19 15.25 -9.36
N LYS A 101 -16.26 14.75 -8.73
CA LYS A 101 -16.42 14.84 -7.26
C LYS A 101 -15.62 13.74 -6.57
N LEU A 102 -15.16 14.04 -5.36
CA LEU A 102 -14.62 13.03 -4.46
C LEU A 102 -15.70 12.00 -4.12
N ASN A 103 -15.30 10.74 -4.02
CA ASN A 103 -16.20 9.69 -3.54
C ASN A 103 -16.47 9.82 -2.03
N ASN A 104 -17.29 8.94 -1.47
CA ASN A 104 -17.72 8.99 -0.06
C ASN A 104 -16.58 8.83 0.95
N ILE A 105 -15.44 8.27 0.55
CA ILE A 105 -14.23 8.15 1.38
C ILE A 105 -13.18 9.22 1.07
N GLY A 106 -13.49 10.16 0.17
CA GLY A 106 -12.62 11.31 -0.14
C GLY A 106 -11.56 11.05 -1.21
N GLY A 107 -11.61 9.92 -1.90
CA GLY A 107 -10.72 9.62 -3.02
C GLY A 107 -11.32 10.03 -4.37
N VAL A 108 -10.49 10.01 -5.41
CA VAL A 108 -10.88 10.20 -6.80
C VAL A 108 -11.00 8.85 -7.49
N ASN A 109 -12.13 8.58 -8.14
CA ASN A 109 -12.34 7.30 -8.82
C ASN A 109 -11.59 7.27 -10.17
N LEU A 110 -10.87 6.19 -10.41
CA LEU A 110 -10.36 5.89 -11.75
C LEU A 110 -11.53 5.42 -12.62
N ARG A 111 -11.64 5.96 -13.84
CA ARG A 111 -12.68 5.59 -14.81
C ARG A 111 -12.03 5.27 -16.15
N PRO A 112 -12.60 4.37 -16.95
CA PRO A 112 -12.11 4.14 -18.30
C PRO A 112 -12.06 5.45 -19.12
N GLY A 113 -10.92 5.72 -19.76
CA GLY A 113 -10.72 6.92 -20.57
C GLY A 113 -10.56 8.24 -19.79
N VAL A 114 -10.48 8.20 -18.44
CA VAL A 114 -10.25 9.39 -17.61
C VAL A 114 -8.90 9.26 -16.91
N GLN A 115 -8.04 10.23 -17.09
CA GLN A 115 -6.65 10.21 -16.60
C GLN A 115 -6.44 10.98 -15.28
N ASN A 116 -7.49 11.59 -14.72
CA ASN A 116 -7.49 12.31 -13.44
C ASN A 116 -6.34 13.36 -13.31
N THR A 117 -6.08 14.10 -14.39
CA THR A 117 -5.00 15.09 -14.45
C THR A 117 -5.16 16.24 -13.46
N GLU A 118 -6.37 16.45 -12.96
CA GLU A 118 -6.73 17.44 -11.94
C GLU A 118 -6.23 17.10 -10.53
N VAL A 119 -5.75 15.87 -10.31
CA VAL A 119 -5.17 15.48 -9.03
C VAL A 119 -3.71 15.92 -8.97
N LEU A 120 -3.46 16.94 -8.16
CA LEU A 120 -2.18 17.65 -8.12
C LEU A 120 -1.28 17.12 -6.99
N PRO A 121 -0.03 16.76 -7.27
CA PRO A 121 0.93 16.38 -6.25
C PRO A 121 1.56 17.59 -5.56
N ILE A 122 1.60 17.59 -4.23
CA ILE A 122 2.25 18.62 -3.40
C ILE A 122 3.28 17.96 -2.50
N THR A 123 4.50 18.46 -2.52
CA THR A 123 5.58 17.97 -1.64
C THR A 123 5.38 18.46 -0.21
N VAL A 124 5.33 17.55 0.74
CA VAL A 124 5.12 17.86 2.17
C VAL A 124 6.16 17.22 3.10
N GLY A 125 6.95 16.28 2.58
CA GLY A 125 7.93 15.51 3.34
C GLY A 125 7.34 14.27 4.04
N ASN A 126 8.22 13.32 4.37
CA ASN A 126 7.84 11.98 4.84
C ASN A 126 7.17 11.96 6.24
N LYS A 127 7.34 13.02 7.03
CA LYS A 127 6.74 13.13 8.37
C LYS A 127 5.39 13.83 8.39
N PHE A 128 4.90 14.27 7.24
CA PHE A 128 3.59 14.91 7.14
C PHE A 128 2.51 13.83 7.21
N VAL A 129 1.52 14.01 8.06
CA VAL A 129 0.41 13.08 8.21
C VAL A 129 -0.83 13.70 7.59
N ALA A 130 -1.39 13.04 6.60
CA ALA A 130 -2.64 13.41 5.97
C ALA A 130 -3.42 12.15 5.58
N LYS A 131 -4.73 12.26 5.48
CA LYS A 131 -5.62 11.21 5.02
C LYS A 131 -6.64 11.76 4.03
N ALA A 132 -7.29 10.90 3.30
CA ALA A 132 -8.40 11.29 2.44
C ALA A 132 -9.46 12.08 3.23
N LYS A 133 -10.14 13.01 2.57
CA LYS A 133 -11.05 14.02 3.14
C LYS A 133 -10.41 15.17 3.89
N ASP A 134 -9.18 15.07 4.35
CA ASP A 134 -8.50 16.22 4.92
C ASP A 134 -8.46 17.35 3.89
N TYR A 135 -8.44 18.59 4.34
CA TYR A 135 -8.52 19.74 3.45
C TYR A 135 -7.78 20.94 4.02
N PHE A 136 -7.48 21.90 3.16
CA PHE A 136 -6.88 23.15 3.55
C PHE A 136 -7.92 24.28 3.45
N ASN A 137 -8.01 25.11 4.49
CA ASN A 137 -8.89 26.29 4.49
C ASN A 137 -8.37 27.44 3.66
N GLU A 138 -7.07 27.41 3.35
CA GLU A 138 -6.35 28.45 2.61
C GLU A 138 -5.78 27.88 1.31
N ASN A 139 -5.45 28.78 0.38
CA ASN A 139 -4.77 28.41 -0.83
C ASN A 139 -3.33 28.00 -0.53
N ILE A 140 -2.83 27.02 -1.27
CA ILE A 140 -1.44 26.60 -1.18
C ILE A 140 -0.67 27.23 -2.33
N THR A 141 0.38 27.99 -2.00
CA THR A 141 1.31 28.57 -2.97
C THR A 141 2.63 27.81 -2.96
N GLY A 142 3.13 27.49 -4.14
CA GLY A 142 4.40 26.80 -4.31
C GLY A 142 5.04 27.06 -5.66
N VAL A 143 6.16 26.39 -5.91
CA VAL A 143 6.87 26.42 -7.19
C VAL A 143 6.74 25.05 -7.85
N VAL A 144 6.46 25.02 -9.15
CA VAL A 144 6.42 23.77 -9.90
C VAL A 144 7.83 23.23 -10.09
N THR A 145 8.04 21.97 -9.73
CA THR A 145 9.31 21.27 -9.88
C THR A 145 9.10 19.90 -10.51
N TYR A 146 10.12 19.39 -11.22
CA TYR A 146 10.12 18.02 -11.70
C TYR A 146 11.12 17.18 -10.90
N LYS A 147 10.62 16.16 -10.18
CA LYS A 147 11.44 15.31 -9.32
C LYS A 147 10.86 13.90 -9.23
N ASN A 148 11.74 12.88 -9.28
CA ASN A 148 11.32 11.48 -9.21
C ASN A 148 10.28 11.10 -10.29
N LYS A 149 10.51 11.54 -11.52
CA LYS A 149 9.64 11.29 -12.69
C LYS A 149 8.23 11.93 -12.59
N THR A 150 8.04 12.92 -11.73
CA THR A 150 6.73 13.55 -11.52
C THR A 150 6.90 15.05 -11.38
N TYR A 151 6.07 15.83 -12.07
CA TYR A 151 5.87 17.25 -11.76
C TYR A 151 5.10 17.36 -10.45
N LYS A 152 5.48 18.32 -9.63
CA LYS A 152 4.85 18.55 -8.33
C LYS A 152 5.02 19.99 -7.89
N ILE A 153 4.24 20.40 -6.93
CA ILE A 153 4.29 21.71 -6.33
C ILE A 153 5.12 21.60 -5.04
N ASP A 154 6.25 22.31 -5.02
CA ASP A 154 7.03 22.49 -3.80
C ASP A 154 6.54 23.75 -3.08
N PRO A 155 5.88 23.64 -1.91
CA PRO A 155 5.35 24.78 -1.17
C PRO A 155 6.45 25.76 -0.78
N ILE A 156 6.12 27.06 -0.76
CA ILE A 156 7.05 28.11 -0.34
C ILE A 156 7.42 27.95 1.13
N ASP A 157 6.45 27.55 1.97
CA ASP A 157 6.67 27.20 3.37
C ASP A 157 6.04 25.84 3.71
N PRO A 158 6.78 24.73 3.56
CA PRO A 158 6.28 23.41 3.88
C PRO A 158 5.90 23.23 5.36
N ASN A 159 6.50 23.97 6.27
CA ASN A 159 6.22 23.85 7.69
C ASN A 159 4.88 24.47 8.07
N ALA A 160 4.50 25.56 7.41
CA ALA A 160 3.20 26.21 7.60
C ALA A 160 2.03 25.28 7.22
N LEU A 161 2.20 24.40 6.23
CA LEU A 161 1.13 23.52 5.74
C LEU A 161 0.54 22.64 6.83
N LYS A 162 1.36 22.20 7.79
CA LYS A 162 0.89 21.33 8.88
C LYS A 162 -0.16 22.03 9.74
N GLY A 163 -0.02 23.32 10.00
CA GLY A 163 -0.97 24.13 10.76
C GLY A 163 -2.25 24.49 9.99
N LEU A 164 -2.19 24.42 8.66
CA LEU A 164 -3.33 24.75 7.79
C LEU A 164 -4.21 23.52 7.47
N LEU A 165 -3.69 22.30 7.67
CA LEU A 165 -4.43 21.07 7.39
C LEU A 165 -5.56 20.88 8.40
N GLN A 166 -6.76 20.67 7.90
CA GLN A 166 -7.97 20.40 8.67
C GLN A 166 -8.36 18.93 8.54
N ASP A 167 -8.81 18.33 9.64
CA ASP A 167 -9.35 16.97 9.65
C ASP A 167 -10.69 16.89 8.92
N GLY A 168 -10.74 16.13 7.85
CA GLY A 168 -11.95 15.87 7.06
C GLY A 168 -12.90 14.84 7.68
N GLY A 169 -12.59 14.35 8.89
CA GLY A 169 -13.47 13.45 9.65
C GLY A 169 -13.53 12.01 9.12
N LEU A 170 -12.58 11.58 8.27
CA LEU A 170 -12.52 10.18 7.84
C LEU A 170 -12.20 9.29 9.04
N LYS A 171 -13.14 8.40 9.37
CA LYS A 171 -12.98 7.39 10.42
C LYS A 171 -12.52 6.07 9.81
N ARG A 172 -11.95 5.21 10.64
CA ARG A 172 -11.66 3.81 10.24
C ARG A 172 -12.96 3.14 9.85
N GLU A 173 -12.88 2.35 8.77
CA GLU A 173 -14.00 1.55 8.33
C GLU A 173 -14.16 0.34 9.27
N VAL A 174 -15.40 0.07 9.64
CA VAL A 174 -15.77 -1.08 10.45
C VAL A 174 -16.72 -1.93 9.63
N SER A 175 -16.47 -3.23 9.56
CA SER A 175 -17.31 -4.18 8.84
C SER A 175 -18.73 -4.16 9.37
N LYS A 176 -19.70 -4.35 8.48
CA LYS A 176 -21.10 -4.59 8.85
C LYS A 176 -21.43 -6.09 8.96
N ILE A 177 -20.42 -6.95 8.74
CA ILE A 177 -20.55 -8.39 8.85
C ILE A 177 -20.18 -8.80 10.27
N TYR A 178 -21.11 -9.42 10.95
CA TYR A 178 -20.93 -9.93 12.32
C TYR A 178 -21.05 -11.44 12.32
N PRO A 179 -20.21 -12.15 13.11
CA PRO A 179 -20.43 -13.57 13.36
C PRO A 179 -21.83 -13.80 13.94
N SER A 180 -22.50 -14.82 13.45
CA SER A 180 -23.77 -15.29 14.00
C SER A 180 -23.75 -16.81 14.16
N GLU A 181 -24.71 -17.34 14.91
CA GLU A 181 -24.71 -18.77 15.20
C GLU A 181 -24.72 -19.64 13.92
N ASP A 182 -25.49 -19.20 12.93
CA ASP A 182 -25.80 -19.92 11.69
C ASP A 182 -24.96 -19.50 10.46
N LYS A 183 -24.05 -18.52 10.63
CA LYS A 183 -23.24 -17.98 9.52
C LYS A 183 -21.76 -18.08 9.85
N LEU A 184 -21.02 -18.64 8.89
CA LEU A 184 -19.58 -18.63 8.91
C LEU A 184 -19.05 -17.28 8.42
N THR A 185 -18.04 -16.75 9.10
CA THR A 185 -17.35 -15.52 8.68
C THR A 185 -15.89 -15.80 8.34
N ILE A 186 -15.47 -15.33 7.17
CA ILE A 186 -14.10 -15.51 6.67
C ILE A 186 -13.53 -14.15 6.31
N ALA A 187 -12.31 -13.85 6.77
CA ALA A 187 -11.55 -12.67 6.38
C ALA A 187 -10.25 -13.05 5.69
N SER A 188 -9.77 -12.17 4.80
CA SER A 188 -8.43 -12.23 4.23
C SER A 188 -7.69 -10.95 4.57
N TYR A 189 -6.45 -11.05 5.05
CA TYR A 189 -5.71 -9.90 5.52
C TYR A 189 -4.20 -10.03 5.24
N ASN A 190 -3.64 -9.05 4.55
CA ASN A 190 -2.19 -8.92 4.40
C ASN A 190 -1.63 -8.22 5.64
N ILE A 191 -0.80 -8.91 6.41
CA ILE A 191 -0.20 -8.42 7.66
C ILE A 191 1.19 -7.80 7.46
N GLU A 192 1.61 -7.65 6.21
CA GLU A 192 2.81 -6.93 5.77
C GLU A 192 4.09 -7.38 6.50
N ASN A 193 4.75 -8.42 5.96
CA ASN A 193 6.04 -8.91 6.47
C ASN A 193 6.08 -9.13 8.00
N PHE A 194 5.10 -9.85 8.52
CA PHE A 194 4.92 -10.06 9.95
C PHE A 194 5.73 -11.26 10.46
N SER A 195 6.51 -11.06 11.52
CA SER A 195 7.28 -12.11 12.17
C SER A 195 7.21 -12.06 13.70
N ALA A 196 7.71 -13.10 14.36
CA ALA A 196 7.94 -13.09 15.79
C ALA A 196 9.15 -12.25 16.19
N ASN A 197 10.01 -11.89 15.25
CA ASN A 197 11.20 -11.10 15.51
C ASN A 197 10.85 -9.72 16.10
N ASN A 198 11.46 -9.39 17.23
CA ASN A 198 11.25 -8.15 17.98
C ASN A 198 12.52 -7.31 18.09
N LYS A 199 13.56 -7.55 17.26
CA LYS A 199 14.84 -6.87 17.29
C LYS A 199 15.40 -6.63 15.90
N GLY A 200 16.08 -5.49 15.75
CA GLY A 200 16.84 -5.14 14.56
C GLY A 200 15.97 -4.60 13.41
N HIS A 201 16.57 -4.56 12.23
CA HIS A 201 15.97 -3.93 11.04
C HIS A 201 14.67 -4.59 10.58
N ASP A 202 14.51 -5.88 10.81
CA ASP A 202 13.38 -6.70 10.35
C ASP A 202 12.42 -7.07 11.49
N GLU A 203 12.41 -6.27 12.55
CA GLU A 203 11.47 -6.46 13.66
C GLU A 203 10.03 -6.19 13.26
N THR A 204 9.12 -6.91 13.90
CA THR A 204 7.71 -6.55 13.93
C THR A 204 7.43 -5.80 15.22
N PRO A 205 7.29 -4.47 15.17
CA PRO A 205 7.06 -3.66 16.37
C PRO A 205 5.77 -4.06 17.08
N GLU A 206 5.75 -4.02 18.41
CA GLU A 206 4.55 -4.36 19.20
C GLU A 206 3.35 -3.48 18.84
N GLU A 207 3.58 -2.20 18.48
CA GLU A 207 2.53 -1.32 17.98
C GLU A 207 1.84 -1.86 16.71
N LYS A 208 2.60 -2.49 15.82
CA LYS A 208 2.04 -3.14 14.61
C LYS A 208 1.22 -4.37 14.99
N VAL A 209 1.73 -5.20 15.92
CA VAL A 209 0.99 -6.35 16.45
C VAL A 209 -0.34 -5.91 17.04
N ASP A 210 -0.33 -4.83 17.83
CA ASP A 210 -1.51 -4.28 18.48
C ASP A 210 -2.53 -3.75 17.46
N LYS A 211 -2.07 -3.03 16.46
CA LYS A 211 -2.95 -2.50 15.40
C LYS A 211 -3.65 -3.62 14.63
N ILE A 212 -2.89 -4.65 14.22
CA ILE A 212 -3.46 -5.80 13.51
C ILE A 212 -4.45 -6.57 14.39
N ALA A 213 -4.09 -6.88 15.63
CA ALA A 213 -4.96 -7.57 16.56
C ALA A 213 -6.26 -6.80 16.85
N ASN A 214 -6.16 -5.47 17.06
CA ASN A 214 -7.33 -4.61 17.22
C ASN A 214 -8.20 -4.55 15.97
N SER A 215 -7.60 -4.55 14.75
CA SER A 215 -8.36 -4.61 13.50
C SER A 215 -9.20 -5.87 13.43
N PHE A 216 -8.64 -7.01 13.80
CA PHE A 216 -9.39 -8.28 13.80
C PHE A 216 -10.54 -8.29 14.82
N ILE A 217 -10.34 -7.68 15.99
CA ILE A 217 -11.36 -7.65 17.03
C ILE A 217 -12.44 -6.60 16.72
N LYS A 218 -12.03 -5.36 16.45
CA LYS A 218 -12.93 -4.19 16.44
C LYS A 218 -13.47 -3.85 15.07
N GLU A 219 -12.67 -4.06 14.02
CA GLU A 219 -13.00 -3.61 12.66
C GLU A 219 -13.66 -4.70 11.84
N VAL A 220 -13.23 -5.98 12.01
CA VAL A 220 -13.84 -7.12 11.31
C VAL A 220 -14.52 -8.14 12.24
N HIS A 221 -14.72 -7.78 13.51
CA HIS A 221 -15.56 -8.50 14.48
C HIS A 221 -15.16 -9.96 14.73
N SER A 222 -13.86 -10.24 14.79
CA SER A 222 -13.33 -11.57 15.12
C SER A 222 -13.86 -12.69 14.23
N PRO A 223 -13.56 -12.70 12.92
CA PRO A 223 -14.04 -13.72 11.98
C PRO A 223 -13.71 -15.15 12.43
N ASP A 224 -14.52 -16.12 12.03
CA ASP A 224 -14.31 -17.53 12.37
C ASP A 224 -13.01 -18.09 11.76
N ILE A 225 -12.67 -17.65 10.54
CA ILE A 225 -11.44 -17.99 9.82
C ILE A 225 -10.81 -16.70 9.27
N ILE A 226 -9.49 -16.56 9.42
CA ILE A 226 -8.72 -15.47 8.84
C ILE A 226 -7.58 -16.06 8.01
N THR A 227 -7.56 -15.77 6.70
CA THR A 227 -6.40 -16.08 5.88
C THR A 227 -5.37 -14.97 6.05
N LEU A 228 -4.19 -15.32 6.52
CA LEU A 228 -3.07 -14.41 6.71
C LEU A 228 -2.16 -14.43 5.49
N ILE A 229 -1.81 -13.26 5.00
CA ILE A 229 -0.90 -13.05 3.87
C ILE A 229 0.31 -12.29 4.39
N GLU A 230 1.51 -12.68 3.93
CA GLU A 230 2.81 -12.12 4.35
C GLU A 230 3.20 -12.45 5.80
N VAL A 231 2.90 -13.65 6.23
CA VAL A 231 3.56 -14.22 7.42
C VAL A 231 4.99 -14.59 7.05
N GLN A 232 5.96 -14.12 7.81
CA GLN A 232 7.37 -14.52 7.71
C GLN A 232 7.68 -15.69 8.66
N ASP A 233 8.87 -16.24 8.54
CA ASP A 233 9.38 -17.17 9.56
C ASP A 233 9.59 -16.48 10.92
N ASN A 234 10.08 -17.26 11.89
CA ASN A 234 10.15 -16.79 13.28
C ASN A 234 11.16 -15.66 13.52
N ASN A 235 12.16 -15.51 12.66
CA ASN A 235 13.21 -14.50 12.78
C ASN A 235 13.14 -13.38 11.71
N GLY A 236 12.11 -13.39 10.86
CA GLY A 236 11.87 -12.34 9.87
C GLY A 236 12.79 -12.46 8.66
N GLY A 237 13.41 -11.35 8.25
CA GLY A 237 14.27 -11.32 7.06
C GLY A 237 15.71 -11.77 7.31
N VAL A 238 16.01 -12.48 8.37
CA VAL A 238 17.35 -13.02 8.64
C VAL A 238 17.59 -14.26 7.76
N ASN A 239 18.56 -14.19 6.87
CA ASN A 239 18.85 -15.26 5.91
C ASN A 239 19.81 -16.30 6.53
N ASP A 240 19.27 -17.19 7.36
CA ASP A 240 20.02 -18.23 8.09
C ASP A 240 19.45 -19.65 7.90
N GLY A 241 18.52 -19.82 6.94
CA GLY A 241 17.89 -21.09 6.67
C GLY A 241 16.69 -21.41 7.58
N THR A 242 16.29 -20.51 8.47
CA THR A 242 15.08 -20.66 9.27
C THR A 242 13.85 -20.62 8.36
N VAL A 243 12.99 -21.64 8.45
CA VAL A 243 11.73 -21.71 7.67
C VAL A 243 10.49 -21.85 8.55
N ASP A 244 10.65 -22.14 9.84
CA ASP A 244 9.54 -22.26 10.78
C ASP A 244 8.91 -20.89 11.07
N GLY A 245 7.59 -20.75 10.91
CA GLY A 245 6.82 -19.53 11.15
C GLY A 245 5.76 -19.68 12.25
N VAL A 246 5.77 -20.77 12.99
CA VAL A 246 4.75 -21.03 14.02
C VAL A 246 4.72 -19.95 15.08
N LYS A 247 5.89 -19.51 15.59
CA LYS A 247 5.95 -18.43 16.59
C LYS A 247 5.42 -17.10 16.05
N SER A 248 5.57 -16.83 14.76
CA SER A 248 5.02 -15.62 14.13
C SER A 248 3.50 -15.61 14.18
N GLY A 249 2.84 -16.71 13.79
CA GLY A 249 1.40 -16.83 13.88
C GLY A 249 0.87 -16.83 15.32
N GLU A 250 1.56 -17.56 16.20
CA GLU A 250 1.19 -17.63 17.63
C GLU A 250 1.32 -16.28 18.34
N LYS A 251 2.33 -15.46 18.04
CA LYS A 251 2.48 -14.10 18.57
C LYS A 251 1.21 -13.28 18.31
N LEU A 252 0.70 -13.32 17.08
CA LEU A 252 -0.52 -12.61 16.72
C LEU A 252 -1.77 -13.20 17.42
N ALA A 253 -1.91 -14.52 17.43
CA ALA A 253 -3.03 -15.20 18.09
C ALA A 253 -3.07 -14.91 19.60
N GLN A 254 -1.93 -14.95 20.27
CA GLN A 254 -1.80 -14.63 21.70
C GLN A 254 -2.16 -13.15 21.97
N ARG A 255 -1.74 -12.24 21.08
CA ARG A 255 -2.09 -10.83 21.24
C ARG A 255 -3.59 -10.57 21.06
N ILE A 256 -4.22 -11.21 20.08
CA ILE A 256 -5.68 -11.15 19.91
C ILE A 256 -6.39 -11.63 21.18
N LYS A 257 -5.98 -12.76 21.71
CA LYS A 257 -6.53 -13.31 22.96
C LYS A 257 -6.35 -12.36 24.14
N SER A 258 -5.17 -11.79 24.31
CA SER A 258 -4.86 -10.87 25.42
C SER A 258 -5.67 -9.58 25.38
N LEU A 259 -6.14 -9.15 24.18
CA LEU A 259 -7.02 -8.00 23.97
C LEU A 259 -8.50 -8.35 24.04
N GLY A 260 -8.86 -9.57 24.47
CA GLY A 260 -10.24 -10.03 24.64
C GLY A 260 -10.88 -10.65 23.40
N GLY A 261 -10.11 -10.88 22.34
CA GLY A 261 -10.57 -11.62 21.16
C GLY A 261 -10.56 -13.15 21.37
N PRO A 262 -10.97 -13.93 20.34
CA PRO A 262 -10.98 -15.38 20.40
C PRO A 262 -9.58 -15.99 20.61
N ASP A 263 -9.52 -17.17 21.21
CA ASP A 263 -8.32 -17.99 21.31
C ASP A 263 -8.05 -18.74 20.00
N TYR A 264 -7.66 -17.98 18.98
CA TYR A 264 -7.39 -18.52 17.65
C TYR A 264 -6.30 -19.57 17.66
N LYS A 265 -6.46 -20.60 16.83
CA LYS A 265 -5.41 -21.53 16.48
C LYS A 265 -4.77 -21.13 15.16
N TYR A 266 -3.48 -21.36 15.03
CA TYR A 266 -2.68 -21.08 13.87
C TYR A 266 -2.32 -22.33 13.10
N THR A 267 -2.34 -22.28 11.76
CA THR A 267 -1.84 -23.37 10.92
C THR A 267 -1.23 -22.83 9.62
N GLU A 268 -0.14 -23.46 9.20
CA GLU A 268 0.63 -23.16 8.00
C GLU A 268 1.34 -24.39 7.46
N ILE A 269 1.96 -24.26 6.28
CA ILE A 269 3.01 -25.14 5.79
C ILE A 269 4.25 -24.28 5.49
N ALA A 270 5.37 -24.59 6.15
CA ALA A 270 6.64 -23.92 5.92
C ALA A 270 7.09 -24.07 4.45
N PRO A 271 7.66 -23.04 3.82
CA PRO A 271 8.28 -23.18 2.49
C PRO A 271 9.58 -23.98 2.55
N VAL A 272 10.07 -24.37 1.39
CA VAL A 272 11.49 -24.71 1.23
C VAL A 272 12.26 -23.39 1.24
N ASP A 273 13.37 -23.33 1.95
CA ASP A 273 14.15 -22.11 2.13
C ASP A 273 14.46 -21.39 0.80
N GLY A 274 14.08 -20.12 0.74
CA GLY A 274 14.30 -19.23 -0.41
C GLY A 274 13.54 -19.58 -1.69
N LYS A 275 12.64 -20.59 -1.71
CA LYS A 275 11.97 -21.07 -2.93
C LYS A 275 10.64 -20.36 -3.25
N ASP A 276 10.01 -19.71 -2.28
CA ASP A 276 8.69 -19.11 -2.45
C ASP A 276 8.74 -17.62 -2.81
N GLY A 277 9.93 -17.07 -3.07
CA GLY A 277 10.12 -15.65 -3.44
C GLY A 277 9.79 -14.68 -2.30
N GLY A 278 9.62 -13.42 -2.65
CA GLY A 278 9.43 -12.34 -1.69
C GLY A 278 10.75 -11.82 -1.09
N LYS A 279 10.75 -11.33 0.14
CA LYS A 279 11.93 -10.82 0.84
C LYS A 279 12.92 -11.96 1.09
N PRO A 280 14.19 -11.85 0.67
CA PRO A 280 15.21 -12.87 0.95
C PRO A 280 15.32 -13.17 2.45
N GLY A 281 15.45 -14.44 2.81
CA GLY A 281 15.55 -14.93 4.18
C GLY A 281 14.24 -14.95 4.96
N ALA A 282 13.19 -14.27 4.49
CA ALA A 282 11.93 -14.15 5.24
C ALA A 282 10.98 -15.34 5.08
N ASN A 283 11.21 -16.16 4.05
CA ASN A 283 10.40 -17.37 3.82
C ASN A 283 8.88 -17.12 3.91
N ILE A 284 8.42 -16.06 3.23
CA ILE A 284 7.04 -15.56 3.30
C ILE A 284 6.04 -16.61 2.84
N ARG A 285 4.94 -16.75 3.58
CA ARG A 285 3.88 -17.72 3.33
C ARG A 285 2.49 -17.15 3.55
N VAL A 286 1.48 -17.91 3.15
CA VAL A 286 0.09 -17.75 3.57
C VAL A 286 -0.22 -18.75 4.69
N ALA A 287 -1.13 -18.38 5.58
CA ALA A 287 -1.48 -19.17 6.75
C ALA A 287 -2.93 -18.91 7.17
N TYR A 288 -3.38 -19.61 8.20
CA TYR A 288 -4.72 -19.41 8.78
C TYR A 288 -4.65 -19.17 10.28
N LEU A 289 -5.50 -18.25 10.75
CA LEU A 289 -6.04 -18.24 12.09
C LEU A 289 -7.48 -18.72 12.03
N TYR A 290 -7.88 -19.61 12.95
CA TYR A 290 -9.26 -20.06 13.03
C TYR A 290 -9.71 -20.17 14.48
N ASN A 291 -10.99 -19.86 14.74
CA ASN A 291 -11.61 -19.94 16.04
C ASN A 291 -12.09 -21.38 16.32
N PRO A 292 -11.40 -22.14 17.19
CA PRO A 292 -11.73 -23.56 17.41
C PRO A 292 -13.07 -23.78 18.14
N LYS A 293 -13.69 -22.71 18.66
CA LYS A 293 -15.06 -22.78 19.23
C LYS A 293 -16.14 -22.70 18.15
N ARG A 294 -15.75 -22.34 16.93
CA ARG A 294 -16.68 -22.08 15.83
C ARG A 294 -16.47 -23.05 14.67
N VAL A 295 -15.22 -23.36 14.36
CA VAL A 295 -14.85 -24.24 13.25
C VAL A 295 -13.84 -25.28 13.69
N THR A 296 -13.87 -26.45 13.09
CA THR A 296 -12.90 -27.52 13.29
C THR A 296 -12.03 -27.67 12.04
N LEU A 297 -10.70 -27.57 12.18
CA LEU A 297 -9.77 -27.96 11.12
C LEU A 297 -9.80 -29.48 10.98
N ILE A 298 -10.18 -29.99 9.81
CA ILE A 298 -10.37 -31.43 9.57
C ILE A 298 -9.02 -32.14 9.46
N GLY A 299 -8.94 -33.36 9.98
CA GLY A 299 -7.74 -34.21 9.89
C GLY A 299 -6.65 -33.82 10.91
N LYS A 300 -5.57 -34.59 10.89
CA LYS A 300 -4.48 -34.48 11.88
C LYS A 300 -3.12 -34.26 11.24
N GLU A 301 -2.97 -34.57 9.97
CA GLU A 301 -1.69 -34.52 9.25
C GLU A 301 -1.66 -33.40 8.25
N LYS A 302 -0.60 -32.58 8.31
CA LYS A 302 -0.33 -31.52 7.32
C LYS A 302 0.38 -32.08 6.09
N GLY A 303 0.16 -31.47 4.93
CA GLY A 303 0.98 -31.71 3.74
C GLY A 303 2.41 -31.18 3.90
N GLY A 304 3.32 -31.70 3.09
CA GLY A 304 4.70 -31.24 3.03
C GLY A 304 4.85 -29.97 2.17
N SER A 305 6.03 -29.33 2.27
CA SER A 305 6.36 -28.10 1.53
C SER A 305 6.27 -28.25 0.00
N GLU A 306 6.56 -29.43 -0.52
CA GLU A 306 6.55 -29.77 -1.94
C GLU A 306 5.48 -30.82 -2.31
N GLU A 307 4.61 -31.15 -1.36
CA GLU A 307 3.54 -32.10 -1.56
C GLU A 307 2.27 -31.40 -2.03
N ALA A 308 1.74 -31.84 -3.18
CA ALA A 308 0.53 -31.26 -3.74
C ALA A 308 -0.72 -31.73 -2.99
N ALA A 309 -1.67 -30.82 -2.79
CA ALA A 309 -2.98 -31.11 -2.26
C ALA A 309 -3.67 -32.22 -3.08
N ARG A 310 -4.19 -33.23 -2.40
CA ARG A 310 -4.96 -34.32 -2.99
C ARG A 310 -6.32 -34.39 -2.33
N PHE A 311 -7.34 -34.59 -3.17
CA PHE A 311 -8.69 -34.86 -2.68
C PHE A 311 -8.99 -36.35 -2.83
N VAL A 312 -9.32 -36.97 -1.72
CA VAL A 312 -9.71 -38.39 -1.66
C VAL A 312 -11.12 -38.46 -1.09
N ASN A 313 -12.05 -39.05 -1.85
CA ASN A 313 -13.48 -39.13 -1.48
C ASN A 313 -14.09 -37.75 -1.13
N GLY A 314 -13.67 -36.68 -1.85
CA GLY A 314 -14.18 -35.32 -1.65
C GLY A 314 -13.55 -34.55 -0.50
N HIS A 315 -12.49 -35.06 0.13
CA HIS A 315 -11.80 -34.44 1.27
C HIS A 315 -10.32 -34.26 1.00
N LEU A 316 -9.72 -33.29 1.63
CA LEU A 316 -8.24 -33.16 1.65
C LEU A 316 -7.63 -34.36 2.40
N GLU A 317 -6.75 -35.09 1.69
CA GLU A 317 -6.02 -36.22 2.27
C GLU A 317 -5.11 -35.75 3.43
N LYS A 318 -4.44 -34.63 3.23
CA LYS A 318 -3.65 -33.91 4.26
C LYS A 318 -4.15 -32.49 4.38
N ASN A 319 -4.24 -31.96 5.58
CA ASN A 319 -4.86 -30.67 5.84
C ASN A 319 -4.10 -29.84 6.92
N PRO A 320 -3.64 -28.61 6.60
CA PRO A 320 -3.68 -27.97 5.28
C PRO A 320 -2.74 -28.61 4.26
N ALA A 321 -2.93 -28.30 2.97
CA ALA A 321 -2.09 -28.76 1.88
C ALA A 321 -1.81 -27.65 0.85
N ARG A 322 -0.63 -27.67 0.21
CA ARG A 322 -0.25 -26.72 -0.83
C ARG A 322 -0.80 -27.15 -2.18
N ILE A 323 -1.35 -26.18 -2.94
CA ILE A 323 -1.88 -26.44 -4.27
C ILE A 323 -0.73 -26.42 -5.27
N ASP A 324 -0.47 -27.56 -5.91
CA ASP A 324 0.50 -27.77 -6.97
C ASP A 324 1.85 -27.03 -6.76
N PRO A 325 2.55 -27.26 -5.62
CA PRO A 325 3.70 -26.45 -5.22
C PRO A 325 4.90 -26.57 -6.17
N LYS A 326 4.95 -27.58 -7.05
CA LYS A 326 6.01 -27.81 -8.05
C LYS A 326 5.69 -27.25 -9.43
N SER A 327 4.51 -26.64 -9.60
CA SER A 327 4.16 -26.00 -10.87
C SER A 327 5.12 -24.88 -11.21
N VAL A 328 5.50 -24.78 -12.48
CA VAL A 328 6.33 -23.69 -13.01
C VAL A 328 5.72 -22.32 -12.78
N HIS A 329 4.38 -22.25 -12.69
CA HIS A 329 3.66 -21.01 -12.40
C HIS A 329 3.84 -20.52 -10.97
N PHE A 330 4.30 -21.39 -10.08
CA PHE A 330 4.64 -21.05 -8.69
C PHE A 330 6.15 -20.90 -8.45
N GLU A 331 6.96 -20.90 -9.49
CA GLU A 331 8.40 -20.65 -9.32
C GLU A 331 8.65 -19.26 -8.73
N LYS A 332 9.40 -19.19 -7.62
CA LYS A 332 9.65 -17.94 -6.85
C LYS A 332 8.38 -17.16 -6.47
N VAL A 333 7.26 -17.85 -6.33
CA VAL A 333 5.98 -17.30 -5.87
C VAL A 333 5.49 -18.08 -4.67
N ARG A 334 4.82 -17.40 -3.73
CA ARG A 334 4.18 -18.06 -2.57
C ARG A 334 3.15 -19.04 -3.06
N LYS A 335 3.18 -20.25 -2.49
CA LYS A 335 2.28 -21.33 -2.87
C LYS A 335 0.91 -21.11 -2.23
N SER A 336 -0.15 -21.31 -3.02
CA SER A 336 -1.51 -21.30 -2.49
C SER A 336 -1.69 -22.43 -1.47
N LEU A 337 -2.39 -22.15 -0.38
CA LEU A 337 -2.64 -23.07 0.72
C LEU A 337 -4.13 -23.37 0.81
N ALA A 338 -4.51 -24.64 0.72
CA ALA A 338 -5.87 -25.12 0.95
C ALA A 338 -5.99 -25.66 2.37
N ALA A 339 -7.09 -25.30 3.04
CA ALA A 339 -7.46 -25.90 4.32
C ALA A 339 -8.94 -26.25 4.33
N GLU A 340 -9.27 -27.43 4.82
CA GLU A 340 -10.64 -27.91 4.97
C GLU A 340 -11.09 -27.76 6.42
N PHE A 341 -12.21 -27.06 6.59
CA PHE A 341 -12.83 -26.81 7.88
C PHE A 341 -14.24 -27.39 7.92
N GLU A 342 -14.70 -27.72 9.11
CA GLU A 342 -16.09 -28.04 9.38
C GLU A 342 -16.73 -26.91 10.18
N PHE A 343 -17.90 -26.48 9.75
CA PHE A 343 -18.77 -25.55 10.44
C PHE A 343 -20.19 -26.12 10.48
N LYS A 344 -20.70 -26.39 11.68
CA LYS A 344 -22.06 -26.96 11.88
C LYS A 344 -22.36 -28.21 11.06
N GLY A 345 -21.39 -29.09 10.91
CA GLY A 345 -21.53 -30.33 10.13
C GLY A 345 -21.29 -30.17 8.63
N GLU A 346 -21.20 -28.93 8.14
CA GLU A 346 -20.88 -28.66 6.74
C GLU A 346 -19.37 -28.47 6.56
N ARG A 347 -18.83 -29.03 5.49
CA ARG A 347 -17.39 -28.94 5.18
C ARG A 347 -17.16 -27.92 4.09
N ILE A 348 -16.12 -27.11 4.29
CA ILE A 348 -15.69 -26.08 3.36
C ILE A 348 -14.18 -26.13 3.20
N VAL A 349 -13.72 -25.91 1.97
CA VAL A 349 -12.32 -25.71 1.65
C VAL A 349 -12.06 -24.22 1.43
N VAL A 350 -11.16 -23.68 2.20
CA VAL A 350 -10.70 -22.28 2.03
C VAL A 350 -9.32 -22.32 1.40
N ILE A 351 -9.12 -21.55 0.32
CA ILE A 351 -7.84 -21.45 -0.39
C ILE A 351 -7.28 -20.05 -0.20
N ALA A 352 -6.18 -19.95 0.54
CA ALA A 352 -5.44 -18.71 0.72
C ALA A 352 -4.42 -18.50 -0.41
N ASN A 353 -4.40 -17.31 -1.00
CA ASN A 353 -3.53 -16.96 -2.10
C ASN A 353 -2.72 -15.68 -1.79
N HIS A 354 -1.46 -15.66 -2.21
CA HIS A 354 -0.64 -14.47 -2.27
C HIS A 354 0.00 -14.38 -3.65
N LEU A 355 -0.63 -13.65 -4.55
CA LEU A 355 -0.21 -13.53 -5.93
C LEU A 355 1.13 -12.74 -6.04
N LYS A 356 1.82 -12.91 -7.17
CA LYS A 356 3.04 -12.17 -7.45
C LYS A 356 2.78 -10.66 -7.49
N SER A 357 3.68 -9.88 -6.91
CA SER A 357 3.65 -8.43 -7.06
C SER A 357 3.82 -8.05 -8.54
N LYS A 358 3.10 -7.02 -8.98
CA LYS A 358 3.29 -6.43 -10.32
C LYS A 358 4.53 -5.53 -10.41
N LEU A 359 5.28 -5.36 -9.33
CA LEU A 359 6.49 -4.56 -9.32
C LEU A 359 7.57 -5.26 -10.15
N GLY A 360 7.98 -4.65 -11.25
CA GLY A 360 9.00 -5.19 -12.17
C GLY A 360 8.47 -6.23 -13.16
N ASP A 361 7.18 -6.22 -13.44
CA ASP A 361 6.54 -7.03 -14.49
C ASP A 361 6.43 -6.28 -15.84
N ASP A 362 7.23 -5.23 -16.06
CA ASP A 362 7.29 -4.44 -17.31
C ASP A 362 8.03 -5.17 -18.43
#